data_b7532be053830ceb2ed6e9ef3557f278
#
_entry.id   b7532be053830ceb2ed6e9ef3557f278
#
_cell.length_a   1.000
_cell.length_b   1.000
_cell.length_c   1.000
_cell.angle_alpha   90.00
_cell.angle_beta   90.00
_cell.angle_gamma   90.00
#
_symmetry.space_group_name_H-M   'P 1'
#
loop_
_entity.id
_entity.type
_entity.pdbx_description
1 polymer ?
#
loop_
_entity_poly.entity_id
_entity_poly.type
_entity_poly.pdbx_seq_one_letter_code
_entity_poly.pdbx_strand_id
1 'polypeptide(L)'
;MSDVTVKKYVDYLRQAFLIQLLTKHSFKSKERIRNAKAYIVDSGLQNNRDNAFAAENIGWRLENVVYIELLRRCTNSFLDIYYYKESTRSKEIDFVVCNQDKAVELIQVAYDIEGEKTFKRDTGSLIRASSVLRCDKLTLIAFTITRDYKVDGKSICIVSAIDWLLGRQ
;
A
#
# COMPACT_ATOMS: atom_id res chain seq x y z
N MET A 1 16.91 -7.43 22.59
CA MET A 1 17.63 -6.66 21.55
C MET A 1 17.21 -5.21 21.69
N SER A 2 18.14 -4.23 21.66
CA SER A 2 17.79 -2.83 21.82
C SER A 2 17.23 -2.24 20.53
N ASP A 3 16.39 -1.17 20.64
CA ASP A 3 15.85 -0.46 19.44
C ASP A 3 16.96 0.06 18.52
N VAL A 4 18.11 0.44 19.09
CA VAL A 4 19.29 0.86 18.33
C VAL A 4 19.84 -0.26 17.47
N THR A 5 19.91 -1.47 18.02
CA THR A 5 20.38 -2.66 17.31
C THR A 5 19.45 -3.03 16.17
N VAL A 6 18.12 -3.00 16.41
CA VAL A 6 17.11 -3.26 15.37
C VAL A 6 17.25 -2.28 14.21
N LYS A 7 17.36 -0.99 14.49
CA LYS A 7 17.55 0.05 13.47
C LYS A 7 18.79 -0.20 12.61
N LYS A 8 19.91 -0.56 13.22
CA LYS A 8 21.14 -0.90 12.47
C LYS A 8 20.93 -2.06 11.50
N TYR A 9 20.28 -3.15 11.94
CA TYR A 9 20.00 -4.27 11.05
C TYR A 9 19.03 -3.91 9.93
N VAL A 10 17.99 -3.14 10.22
CA VAL A 10 17.08 -2.62 9.19
C VAL A 10 17.84 -1.76 8.15
N ASP A 11 18.75 -0.90 8.60
CA ASP A 11 19.58 -0.10 7.71
C ASP A 11 20.51 -0.95 6.84
N TYR A 12 21.11 -2.01 7.40
CA TYR A 12 21.94 -2.94 6.62
C TYR A 12 21.13 -3.69 5.56
N LEU A 13 19.92 -4.18 5.91
CA LEU A 13 19.03 -4.83 4.96
C LEU A 13 18.60 -3.89 3.83
N ARG A 14 18.35 -2.61 4.15
CA ARG A 14 18.02 -1.58 3.18
C ARG A 14 19.20 -1.26 2.25
N GLN A 15 20.41 -1.12 2.80
CA GLN A 15 21.64 -0.89 2.02
C GLN A 15 21.98 -2.08 1.11
N ALA A 16 21.68 -3.29 1.55
CA ALA A 16 21.81 -4.51 0.76
C ALA A 16 20.68 -4.72 -0.26
N PHE A 17 19.73 -3.75 -0.39
CA PHE A 17 18.56 -3.83 -1.28
C PHE A 17 17.67 -5.05 -1.03
N LEU A 18 17.67 -5.61 0.17
CA LEU A 18 16.81 -6.73 0.54
C LEU A 18 15.41 -6.25 0.94
N ILE A 19 15.32 -5.05 1.50
CA ILE A 19 14.06 -4.41 1.89
C ILE A 19 13.99 -2.96 1.42
N GLN A 20 12.76 -2.48 1.25
CA GLN A 20 12.43 -1.08 1.08
C GLN A 20 11.51 -0.62 2.22
N LEU A 21 11.65 0.65 2.62
CA LEU A 21 10.84 1.23 3.68
C LEU A 21 9.81 2.19 3.11
N LEU A 22 8.55 1.93 3.43
CA LEU A 22 7.44 2.83 3.15
C LEU A 22 7.13 3.66 4.40
N THR A 23 7.21 4.97 4.29
CA THR A 23 6.97 5.89 5.40
C THR A 23 5.52 6.37 5.43
N LYS A 24 5.07 6.84 6.59
CA LYS A 24 3.74 7.40 6.76
C LYS A 24 3.62 8.76 6.07
N HIS A 25 2.52 9.00 5.35
CA HIS A 25 2.15 10.34 4.90
C HIS A 25 1.80 11.19 6.12
N SER A 26 2.66 12.14 6.46
CA SER A 26 2.48 13.07 7.58
C SER A 26 3.27 14.34 7.33
N PHE A 27 2.71 15.48 7.71
CA PHE A 27 3.42 16.76 7.72
C PHE A 27 4.47 16.84 8.83
N LYS A 28 4.42 15.94 9.82
CA LYS A 28 5.37 15.88 10.94
C LYS A 28 6.48 14.90 10.63
N SER A 29 7.70 15.38 10.44
CA SER A 29 8.88 14.55 10.10
C SER A 29 9.13 13.39 11.07
N LYS A 30 8.89 13.58 12.39
CA LYS A 30 9.05 12.53 13.39
C LYS A 30 8.07 11.38 13.22
N GLU A 31 6.85 11.63 12.72
CA GLU A 31 5.84 10.60 12.48
C GLU A 31 6.14 9.80 11.21
N ARG A 32 6.77 10.43 10.21
CA ARG A 32 7.18 9.75 8.97
C ARG A 32 8.12 8.59 9.25
N ILE A 33 9.13 8.81 10.10
CA ILE A 33 10.22 7.84 10.33
C ILE A 33 9.85 6.76 11.36
N ARG A 34 9.00 7.09 12.33
CA ARG A 34 8.76 6.24 13.50
C ARG A 34 7.99 4.96 13.20
N ASN A 35 7.18 4.93 12.15
CA ASN A 35 6.25 3.84 11.83
C ASN A 35 6.42 3.39 10.38
N ALA A 36 7.66 3.25 9.90
CA ALA A 36 7.90 2.76 8.55
C ALA A 36 7.49 1.28 8.43
N LYS A 37 6.83 0.94 7.33
CA LYS A 37 6.59 -0.44 6.90
C LYS A 37 7.80 -0.95 6.11
N ALA A 38 8.15 -2.21 6.28
CA ALA A 38 9.22 -2.85 5.51
C ALA A 38 8.61 -3.81 4.48
N TYR A 39 9.03 -3.68 3.24
CA TYR A 39 8.66 -4.57 2.13
C TYR A 39 9.90 -5.26 1.59
N ILE A 40 9.78 -6.52 1.22
CA ILE A 40 10.88 -7.32 0.67
C ILE A 40 10.99 -7.06 -0.82
N VAL A 41 12.20 -6.78 -1.30
CA VAL A 41 12.43 -6.48 -2.73
C VAL A 41 12.20 -7.72 -3.61
N ASP A 42 12.66 -8.88 -3.15
CA ASP A 42 12.44 -10.16 -3.84
C ASP A 42 11.41 -10.99 -3.09
N SER A 43 10.20 -11.12 -3.69
CA SER A 43 9.12 -11.94 -3.13
C SER A 43 9.49 -13.43 -3.02
N GLY A 44 10.49 -13.92 -3.74
CA GLY A 44 11.01 -15.29 -3.62
C GLY A 44 11.58 -15.56 -2.23
N LEU A 45 12.18 -14.57 -1.58
CA LEU A 45 12.69 -14.71 -0.21
C LEU A 45 11.58 -14.96 0.83
N GLN A 46 10.32 -14.61 0.51
CA GLN A 46 9.18 -14.86 1.38
C GLN A 46 8.74 -16.32 1.36
N ASN A 47 9.03 -17.04 0.28
CA ASN A 47 8.54 -18.41 0.08
C ASN A 47 9.23 -19.44 0.99
N ASN A 48 10.35 -19.08 1.58
CA ASN A 48 11.16 -19.99 2.42
C ASN A 48 10.74 -19.96 3.90
N ARG A 49 9.55 -19.46 4.24
CA ARG A 49 9.00 -19.47 5.61
C ARG A 49 7.96 -20.56 5.75
N ASP A 50 7.94 -21.21 6.90
CA ASP A 50 6.84 -22.09 7.29
C ASP A 50 5.51 -21.34 7.17
N ASN A 51 4.51 -21.97 6.57
CA ASN A 51 3.19 -21.35 6.28
C ASN A 51 3.20 -20.18 5.28
N ALA A 52 4.21 -20.09 4.40
CA ALA A 52 4.29 -19.03 3.40
C ALA A 52 3.03 -18.92 2.51
N PHE A 53 2.30 -20.02 2.32
CA PHE A 53 1.08 -20.09 1.51
C PHE A 53 -0.22 -20.05 2.34
N ALA A 54 -0.16 -19.78 3.64
CA ALA A 54 -1.37 -19.58 4.42
C ALA A 54 -2.19 -18.40 3.88
N ALA A 55 -3.52 -18.54 3.82
CA ALA A 55 -4.41 -17.53 3.23
C ALA A 55 -4.24 -16.13 3.84
N GLU A 56 -3.97 -16.05 5.14
CA GLU A 56 -3.68 -14.81 5.85
C GLU A 56 -2.40 -14.09 5.39
N ASN A 57 -1.47 -14.80 4.76
CA ASN A 57 -0.23 -14.24 4.23
C ASN A 57 -0.33 -13.79 2.76
N ILE A 58 -1.38 -14.23 2.03
CA ILE A 58 -1.53 -13.91 0.61
C ILE A 58 -1.83 -12.42 0.40
N GLY A 59 -2.67 -11.83 1.23
CA GLY A 59 -2.98 -10.40 1.16
C GLY A 59 -1.74 -9.52 1.33
N TRP A 60 -0.90 -9.84 2.32
CA TRP A 60 0.35 -9.12 2.54
C TRP A 60 1.36 -9.31 1.39
N ARG A 61 1.40 -10.50 0.77
CA ARG A 61 2.25 -10.76 -0.39
C ARG A 61 1.79 -9.96 -1.60
N LEU A 62 0.49 -9.88 -1.83
CA LEU A 62 -0.09 -9.04 -2.89
C LEU A 62 0.26 -7.56 -2.67
N GLU A 63 0.10 -7.06 -1.44
CA GLU A 63 0.49 -5.70 -1.07
C GLU A 63 1.99 -5.44 -1.34
N ASN A 64 2.85 -6.42 -1.01
CA ASN A 64 4.29 -6.32 -1.28
C ASN A 64 4.59 -6.22 -2.79
N VAL A 65 3.97 -7.05 -3.62
CA VAL A 65 4.15 -7.01 -5.09
C VAL A 65 3.69 -5.66 -5.64
N VAL A 66 2.53 -5.18 -5.21
CA VAL A 66 2.02 -3.86 -5.61
C VAL A 66 2.98 -2.73 -5.22
N TYR A 67 3.55 -2.77 -4.01
CA TYR A 67 4.52 -1.77 -3.56
C TYR A 67 5.78 -1.74 -4.44
N ILE A 68 6.36 -2.91 -4.74
CA ILE A 68 7.56 -3.00 -5.58
C ILE A 68 7.27 -2.47 -7.00
N GLU A 69 6.12 -2.78 -7.56
CA GLU A 69 5.71 -2.25 -8.86
C GLU A 69 5.47 -0.73 -8.81
N LEU A 70 4.86 -0.20 -7.75
CA LEU A 70 4.73 1.25 -7.56
C LEU A 70 6.10 1.93 -7.50
N LEU A 71 7.05 1.38 -6.77
CA LEU A 71 8.43 1.89 -6.74
C LEU A 71 9.02 1.93 -8.15
N ARG A 72 8.87 0.86 -8.92
CA ARG A 72 9.37 0.78 -10.30
C ARG A 72 8.75 1.87 -11.18
N ARG A 73 7.44 2.11 -11.07
CA ARG A 73 6.74 3.16 -11.82
C ARG A 73 7.15 4.57 -11.42
N CYS A 74 7.46 4.77 -10.14
CA CYS A 74 7.81 6.08 -9.62
C CYS A 74 9.32 6.41 -9.73
N THR A 75 10.19 5.43 -10.00
CA THR A 75 11.66 5.60 -9.97
C THR A 75 12.18 6.74 -10.88
N ASN A 76 11.52 7.01 -12.00
CA ASN A 76 11.91 8.07 -12.94
C ASN A 76 10.88 9.21 -13.00
N SER A 77 10.12 9.39 -11.94
CA SER A 77 9.09 10.42 -11.84
C SER A 77 9.31 11.29 -10.58
N PHE A 78 8.63 12.43 -10.53
CA PHE A 78 8.59 13.28 -9.33
C PHE A 78 7.52 12.82 -8.33
N LEU A 79 7.22 11.50 -8.30
CA LEU A 79 6.20 10.93 -7.46
C LEU A 79 6.83 10.21 -6.26
N ASP A 80 6.28 10.48 -5.10
CA ASP A 80 6.61 9.82 -3.84
C ASP A 80 5.49 8.87 -3.43
N ILE A 81 5.83 7.81 -2.70
CA ILE A 81 4.87 6.84 -2.21
C ILE A 81 4.91 6.84 -0.68
N TYR A 82 3.73 6.87 -0.07
CA TYR A 82 3.51 6.82 1.37
C TYR A 82 2.38 5.85 1.69
N TYR A 83 2.24 5.43 2.95
CA TYR A 83 0.97 4.92 3.45
C TYR A 83 0.26 6.01 4.29
N TYR A 84 -1.06 5.90 4.46
CA TYR A 84 -1.79 6.88 5.27
C TYR A 84 -2.60 6.21 6.36
N LYS A 85 -2.53 6.79 7.55
CA LYS A 85 -3.35 6.39 8.69
C LYS A 85 -3.65 7.62 9.53
N GLU A 86 -4.92 7.99 9.57
CA GLU A 86 -5.39 9.18 10.27
C GLU A 86 -5.19 9.07 11.80
N SER A 87 -5.59 7.93 12.37
CA SER A 87 -5.49 7.65 13.80
C SER A 87 -5.17 6.18 14.06
N THR A 88 -4.88 5.82 15.31
CA THR A 88 -4.66 4.42 15.69
C THR A 88 -5.89 3.54 15.49
N ARG A 89 -7.11 4.14 15.52
CA ARG A 89 -8.40 3.44 15.35
C ARG A 89 -8.88 3.43 13.90
N SER A 90 -8.37 4.32 13.04
CA SER A 90 -8.75 4.34 11.62
C SER A 90 -8.09 3.20 10.86
N LYS A 91 -8.77 2.74 9.80
CA LYS A 91 -8.13 1.85 8.85
C LYS A 91 -7.06 2.63 8.07
N GLU A 92 -6.02 1.94 7.73
CA GLU A 92 -4.91 2.42 6.94
C GLU A 92 -5.24 2.37 5.44
N ILE A 93 -4.73 3.32 4.68
CA ILE A 93 -4.63 3.27 3.22
C ILE A 93 -3.24 2.77 2.90
N ASP A 94 -3.18 1.70 2.12
CA ASP A 94 -1.93 0.99 1.87
C ASP A 94 -0.92 1.86 1.13
N PHE A 95 -1.37 2.59 0.08
CA PHE A 95 -0.49 3.49 -0.66
C PHE A 95 -1.17 4.81 -1.00
N VAL A 96 -0.42 5.88 -0.82
CA VAL A 96 -0.75 7.24 -1.24
C VAL A 96 0.37 7.69 -2.17
N VAL A 97 0.05 7.88 -3.43
CA VAL A 97 0.99 8.44 -4.40
C VAL A 97 0.87 9.95 -4.36
N CYS A 98 1.99 10.64 -4.18
CA CYS A 98 2.05 12.09 -4.07
C CYS A 98 2.92 12.69 -5.18
N ASN A 99 2.47 13.81 -5.71
CA ASN A 99 3.32 14.71 -6.47
C ASN A 99 3.67 15.87 -5.55
N GLN A 100 4.92 15.92 -5.08
CA GLN A 100 5.33 16.77 -3.98
C GLN A 100 4.47 16.48 -2.73
N ASP A 101 3.78 17.49 -2.17
CA ASP A 101 2.95 17.34 -0.98
C ASP A 101 1.47 17.01 -1.30
N LYS A 102 1.10 16.91 -2.59
CA LYS A 102 -0.28 16.67 -3.01
C LYS A 102 -0.51 15.19 -3.33
N ALA A 103 -1.45 14.56 -2.65
CA ALA A 103 -1.91 13.22 -3.01
C ALA A 103 -2.58 13.24 -4.39
N VAL A 104 -2.12 12.39 -5.30
CA VAL A 104 -2.63 12.26 -6.66
C VAL A 104 -3.34 10.94 -6.91
N GLU A 105 -3.08 9.93 -6.09
CA GLU A 105 -3.78 8.64 -6.13
C GLU A 105 -3.78 7.98 -4.75
N LEU A 106 -4.91 7.37 -4.37
CA LEU A 106 -5.05 6.53 -3.18
C LEU A 106 -5.30 5.10 -3.62
N ILE A 107 -4.49 4.17 -3.11
CA ILE A 107 -4.54 2.77 -3.48
C ILE A 107 -4.73 1.91 -2.24
N GLN A 108 -5.73 1.04 -2.30
CA GLN A 108 -5.96 -0.02 -1.33
C GLN A 108 -5.75 -1.37 -2.01
N VAL A 109 -5.16 -2.31 -1.30
CA VAL A 109 -4.94 -3.67 -1.80
C VAL A 109 -5.75 -4.65 -0.97
N ALA A 110 -6.50 -5.52 -1.63
CA ALA A 110 -7.28 -6.56 -0.98
C ALA A 110 -7.20 -7.86 -1.77
N TYR A 111 -6.83 -8.95 -1.13
CA TYR A 111 -6.81 -10.27 -1.79
C TYR A 111 -8.21 -10.70 -2.19
N ASP A 112 -9.15 -10.59 -1.25
CA ASP A 112 -10.55 -10.96 -1.44
C ASP A 112 -11.48 -9.80 -1.07
N ILE A 113 -12.37 -9.45 -1.98
CA ILE A 113 -13.38 -8.40 -1.83
C ILE A 113 -14.82 -8.96 -1.99
N GLU A 114 -15.00 -10.27 -2.04
CA GLU A 114 -16.33 -10.88 -2.15
C GLU A 114 -17.12 -10.73 -0.84
N GLY A 115 -16.43 -10.70 0.29
CA GLY A 115 -17.03 -10.45 1.60
C GLY A 115 -17.52 -9.00 1.74
N GLU A 116 -18.85 -8.81 1.85
CA GLU A 116 -19.48 -7.48 1.97
C GLU A 116 -18.85 -6.61 3.07
N LYS A 117 -18.50 -7.20 4.21
CA LYS A 117 -17.86 -6.50 5.34
C LYS A 117 -16.46 -5.98 4.98
N THR A 118 -15.65 -6.80 4.31
CA THR A 118 -14.31 -6.42 3.84
C THR A 118 -14.41 -5.33 2.79
N PHE A 119 -15.27 -5.53 1.80
CA PHE A 119 -15.50 -4.57 0.73
C PHE A 119 -15.94 -3.19 1.25
N LYS A 120 -16.97 -3.14 2.10
CA LYS A 120 -17.44 -1.89 2.71
C LYS A 120 -16.36 -1.20 3.56
N ARG A 121 -15.56 -1.98 4.26
CA ARG A 121 -14.45 -1.47 5.07
C ARG A 121 -13.40 -0.79 4.21
N ASP A 122 -12.99 -1.43 3.12
CA ASP A 122 -11.88 -0.95 2.27
C ASP A 122 -12.31 0.23 1.41
N THR A 123 -13.48 0.15 0.77
CA THR A 123 -14.05 1.27 0.01
C THR A 123 -14.37 2.48 0.91
N GLY A 124 -14.94 2.25 2.09
CA GLY A 124 -15.20 3.32 3.07
C GLY A 124 -13.93 3.99 3.59
N SER A 125 -12.81 3.28 3.66
CA SER A 125 -11.51 3.85 4.02
C SER A 125 -10.98 4.77 2.93
N LEU A 126 -11.06 4.34 1.66
CA LEU A 126 -10.67 5.15 0.49
C LEU A 126 -11.47 6.45 0.42
N ILE A 127 -12.81 6.37 0.58
CA ILE A 127 -13.68 7.55 0.53
C ILE A 127 -13.33 8.55 1.64
N ARG A 128 -13.13 8.07 2.86
CA ARG A 128 -12.75 8.92 3.99
C ARG A 128 -11.40 9.60 3.75
N ALA A 129 -10.40 8.83 3.35
CA ALA A 129 -9.07 9.35 3.06
C ALA A 129 -9.09 10.33 1.87
N SER A 130 -9.90 10.07 0.84
CA SER A 130 -10.12 10.97 -0.30
C SER A 130 -10.56 12.35 0.15
N SER A 131 -11.50 12.43 1.08
CA SER A 131 -12.00 13.72 1.60
C SER A 131 -10.93 14.47 2.40
N VAL A 132 -10.15 13.76 3.21
CA VAL A 132 -9.08 14.36 4.03
C VAL A 132 -7.89 14.80 3.17
N LEU A 133 -7.46 13.96 2.23
CA LEU A 133 -6.27 14.19 1.39
C LEU A 133 -6.61 14.95 0.09
N ARG A 134 -7.90 15.24 -0.16
CA ARG A 134 -8.40 15.94 -1.36
C ARG A 134 -7.91 15.26 -2.65
N CYS A 135 -8.07 13.94 -2.71
CA CYS A 135 -7.65 13.11 -3.84
C CYS A 135 -8.84 12.31 -4.36
N ASP A 136 -9.18 12.48 -5.64
CA ASP A 136 -10.35 11.83 -6.25
C ASP A 136 -10.01 10.58 -7.06
N LYS A 137 -8.73 10.33 -7.33
CA LYS A 137 -8.30 9.09 -7.97
C LYS A 137 -8.17 7.99 -6.92
N LEU A 138 -9.16 7.09 -6.89
CA LEU A 138 -9.28 6.01 -5.92
C LEU A 138 -9.18 4.68 -6.63
N THR A 139 -8.22 3.85 -6.22
CA THR A 139 -7.96 2.54 -6.79
C THR A 139 -8.05 1.46 -5.70
N LEU A 140 -8.83 0.43 -5.96
CA LEU A 140 -8.85 -0.80 -5.16
C LEU A 140 -8.30 -1.94 -6.01
N ILE A 141 -7.10 -2.42 -5.67
CA ILE A 141 -6.48 -3.56 -6.36
C ILE A 141 -6.96 -4.84 -5.67
N ALA A 142 -7.74 -5.63 -6.41
CA ALA A 142 -8.23 -6.92 -5.97
C ALA A 142 -7.50 -8.05 -6.69
N PHE A 143 -7.52 -9.28 -6.16
CA PHE A 143 -6.78 -10.37 -6.80
C PHE A 143 -7.33 -10.71 -8.20
N THR A 144 -8.66 -10.81 -8.36
CA THR A 144 -9.27 -11.30 -9.61
C THR A 144 -10.35 -10.41 -10.21
N ILE A 145 -10.81 -9.36 -9.54
CA ILE A 145 -12.01 -8.61 -9.92
C ILE A 145 -11.65 -7.27 -10.53
N THR A 146 -12.25 -6.96 -11.69
CA THR A 146 -12.17 -5.64 -12.33
C THR A 146 -13.59 -5.10 -12.53
N ARG A 147 -13.89 -3.92 -11.98
CA ARG A 147 -15.16 -3.19 -12.16
C ARG A 147 -15.07 -1.78 -11.62
N ASP A 148 -15.92 -0.90 -12.10
CA ASP A 148 -16.12 0.41 -11.47
C ASP A 148 -17.13 0.32 -10.32
N TYR A 149 -16.87 1.04 -9.25
CA TYR A 149 -17.77 1.15 -8.11
C TYR A 149 -18.00 2.61 -7.75
N LYS A 150 -19.27 3.00 -7.70
CA LYS A 150 -19.67 4.36 -7.34
C LYS A 150 -20.41 4.35 -6.02
N VAL A 151 -19.98 5.20 -5.10
CA VAL A 151 -20.60 5.38 -3.79
C VAL A 151 -20.36 6.80 -3.28
N ASP A 152 -21.37 7.40 -2.68
CA ASP A 152 -21.33 8.77 -2.12
C ASP A 152 -20.78 9.82 -3.10
N GLY A 153 -21.15 9.70 -4.37
CA GLY A 153 -20.70 10.61 -5.43
C GLY A 153 -19.23 10.45 -5.86
N LYS A 154 -18.51 9.47 -5.30
CA LYS A 154 -17.12 9.15 -5.67
C LYS A 154 -17.04 7.88 -6.48
N SER A 155 -16.07 7.83 -7.39
CA SER A 155 -15.78 6.68 -8.23
C SER A 155 -14.53 5.97 -7.73
N ILE A 156 -14.61 4.67 -7.51
CA ILE A 156 -13.47 3.80 -7.15
C ILE A 156 -13.24 2.86 -8.33
N CYS A 157 -12.06 2.92 -8.93
CA CYS A 157 -11.62 1.93 -9.90
C CYS A 157 -11.20 0.67 -9.15
N ILE A 158 -11.93 -0.43 -9.36
CA ILE A 158 -11.55 -1.75 -8.86
C ILE A 158 -10.90 -2.48 -10.02
N VAL A 159 -9.65 -2.87 -9.86
CA VAL A 159 -8.86 -3.51 -10.91
C VAL A 159 -8.24 -4.80 -10.40
N SER A 160 -8.20 -5.83 -11.27
CA SER A 160 -7.49 -7.06 -10.92
C SER A 160 -5.98 -6.77 -10.80
N ALA A 161 -5.33 -7.47 -9.86
CA ALA A 161 -3.89 -7.32 -9.67
C ALA A 161 -3.11 -7.60 -10.95
N ILE A 162 -3.54 -8.57 -11.75
CA ILE A 162 -2.90 -8.93 -13.02
C ILE A 162 -3.04 -7.78 -14.03
N ASP A 163 -4.25 -7.23 -14.22
CA ASP A 163 -4.47 -6.14 -15.17
C ASP A 163 -3.70 -4.90 -14.73
N TRP A 164 -3.73 -4.61 -13.42
CA TRP A 164 -2.98 -3.48 -12.87
C TRP A 164 -1.47 -3.62 -13.09
N LEU A 165 -0.88 -4.80 -12.83
CA LEU A 165 0.55 -5.08 -13.06
C LEU A 165 0.93 -4.99 -14.54
N LEU A 166 0.04 -5.39 -15.44
CA LEU A 166 0.24 -5.33 -16.90
C LEU A 166 -0.07 -3.95 -17.51
N GLY A 167 -0.50 -2.98 -16.69
CA GLY A 167 -0.87 -1.64 -17.18
C GLY A 167 -2.15 -1.61 -18.02
N ARG A 168 -3.01 -2.60 -17.85
CA ARG A 168 -4.33 -2.70 -18.52
C ARG A 168 -5.38 -2.06 -17.60
N GLN A 169 -5.57 -0.75 -17.77
CA GLN A 169 -6.58 0.00 -17.00
C GLN A 169 -7.55 0.70 -17.93
#